data_1bd2dbda7f356d6147dc63e5d4f8227d
#
_entry.id   1bd2dbda7f356d6147dc63e5d4f8227d
#
_cell.length_a   1.000
_cell.length_b   1.000
_cell.length_c   1.000
_cell.angle_alpha   90.00
_cell.angle_beta   90.00
_cell.angle_gamma   90.00
#
_symmetry.space_group_name_H-M   'P 1'
#
loop_
_entity.id
_entity.type
_entity.pdbx_description
1 polymer ?
#
loop_
_entity_poly.entity_id
_entity_poly.type
_entity_poly.pdbx_seq_one_letter_code
_entity_poly.pdbx_strand_id
1 'polypeptide(L)'
;MMDKLIDKFIKDQLSVWPMAAENYRNLKKAETKHLDVGGLKVLAQYNPCRRISSEAPLDKKSISERPCFLCPENRPAEQTNIEFEGRKGRKYRVTLNPYPIFPSHLVISGFDHTPQSIWHRYQDLLDFVKENQEYLGFYNGPQSGASAPDHMHFQACPQGLMPLQNRVDELLDAGEGGTLKFLTNVKEARLFQLDEYARGVFVLRGTTAKSAAKLFYRLLDCAPVPEDSDEPRLNLIAWCHGGEYRSAVIFREKHRPHNYFSTDSDHLAMSPGCADMAGVYVVPEKEDFDKLDSRILSQVVEEVAASEATEKEIIWRLTRTQRRLEVGIMSGQEIEFEIISDGAGKQKVEYS
;
A
#
# COMPACT_ATOMS: atom_id res chain seq x y z
N MET A 1 -13.49 -2.26 20.32
CA MET A 1 -14.28 -3.51 20.53
C MET A 1 -13.88 -4.57 19.53
N MET A 2 -13.59 -4.23 18.27
CA MET A 2 -13.16 -5.17 17.22
C MET A 2 -11.72 -5.66 17.43
N ASP A 3 -10.78 -4.83 17.93
CA ASP A 3 -9.40 -5.24 18.26
C ASP A 3 -9.35 -6.47 19.17
N LYS A 4 -10.16 -6.49 20.25
CA LYS A 4 -10.27 -7.67 21.13
C LYS A 4 -10.81 -8.91 20.43
N LEU A 5 -11.67 -8.73 19.43
CA LEU A 5 -12.17 -9.83 18.59
C LEU A 5 -11.08 -10.40 17.72
N ILE A 6 -10.26 -9.53 17.09
CA ILE A 6 -9.11 -9.94 16.27
C ILE A 6 -8.08 -10.68 17.11
N ASP A 7 -7.72 -10.17 18.28
CA ASP A 7 -6.77 -10.84 19.18
C ASP A 7 -7.24 -12.22 19.61
N LYS A 8 -8.52 -12.34 19.94
CA LYS A 8 -9.12 -13.63 20.27
C LYS A 8 -9.10 -14.57 19.07
N PHE A 9 -9.52 -14.08 17.90
CA PHE A 9 -9.51 -14.83 16.65
C PHE A 9 -8.11 -15.39 16.33
N ILE A 10 -7.06 -14.55 16.43
CA ILE A 10 -5.68 -14.99 16.17
C ILE A 10 -5.27 -16.10 17.15
N LYS A 11 -5.56 -15.95 18.44
CA LYS A 11 -5.24 -16.96 19.46
C LYS A 11 -5.95 -18.28 19.19
N ASP A 12 -7.26 -18.22 18.90
CA ASP A 12 -8.08 -19.38 18.58
C ASP A 12 -7.54 -20.07 17.32
N GLN A 13 -7.24 -19.30 16.28
CA GLN A 13 -6.70 -19.82 15.02
C GLN A 13 -5.35 -20.51 15.19
N LEU A 14 -4.42 -19.92 15.95
CA LEU A 14 -3.12 -20.53 16.22
C LEU A 14 -3.21 -21.77 17.12
N SER A 15 -4.28 -21.92 17.89
CA SER A 15 -4.50 -23.12 18.72
C SER A 15 -4.94 -24.35 17.92
N VAL A 16 -5.61 -24.13 16.78
CA VAL A 16 -6.20 -25.21 15.95
C VAL A 16 -5.47 -25.46 14.63
N TRP A 17 -4.52 -24.58 14.25
CA TRP A 17 -3.78 -24.67 12.99
C TRP A 17 -2.27 -24.85 13.22
N PRO A 18 -1.76 -26.09 13.34
CA PRO A 18 -0.37 -26.37 13.74
C PRO A 18 0.68 -25.73 12.81
N MET A 19 0.46 -25.77 11.49
CA MET A 19 1.38 -25.20 10.50
C MET A 19 1.50 -23.68 10.68
N ALA A 20 0.38 -22.97 10.80
CA ALA A 20 0.41 -21.53 11.06
C ALA A 20 1.08 -21.22 12.40
N ALA A 21 0.73 -21.96 13.47
CA ALA A 21 1.34 -21.80 14.79
C ALA A 21 2.88 -21.97 14.75
N GLU A 22 3.38 -22.91 13.98
CA GLU A 22 4.81 -23.10 13.79
C GLU A 22 5.46 -21.93 13.05
N ASN A 23 4.86 -21.48 11.96
CA ASN A 23 5.37 -20.33 11.20
C ASN A 23 5.41 -19.05 12.05
N TYR A 24 4.43 -18.82 12.92
CA TYR A 24 4.44 -17.70 13.87
C TYR A 24 5.51 -17.87 14.97
N ARG A 25 5.80 -19.10 15.40
CA ARG A 25 6.96 -19.36 16.30
C ARG A 25 8.29 -19.10 15.62
N ASN A 26 8.41 -19.50 14.35
CA ASN A 26 9.62 -19.30 13.55
C ASN A 26 9.85 -17.82 13.26
N LEU A 27 8.80 -17.06 12.98
CA LEU A 27 8.88 -15.61 12.80
C LEU A 27 9.53 -14.90 14.02
N LYS A 28 9.22 -15.33 15.25
CA LYS A 28 9.81 -14.76 16.46
C LYS A 28 11.33 -14.99 16.58
N LYS A 29 11.87 -15.93 15.81
CA LYS A 29 13.29 -16.29 15.77
C LYS A 29 13.96 -15.84 14.48
N ALA A 30 13.24 -15.13 13.62
CA ALA A 30 13.76 -14.65 12.35
C ALA A 30 14.96 -13.73 12.58
N GLU A 31 16.03 -13.96 11.84
CA GLU A 31 17.17 -13.05 11.83
C GLU A 31 16.76 -11.74 11.18
N THR A 32 17.21 -10.64 11.77
CA THR A 32 16.92 -9.30 11.27
C THR A 32 18.15 -8.43 11.28
N LYS A 33 18.22 -7.47 10.38
CA LYS A 33 19.23 -6.40 10.40
C LYS A 33 18.61 -5.07 10.00
N HIS A 34 19.11 -3.99 10.60
CA HIS A 34 18.71 -2.64 10.26
C HIS A 34 19.68 -2.06 9.23
N LEU A 35 19.12 -1.45 8.21
CA LEU A 35 19.84 -0.81 7.11
C LEU A 35 19.30 0.62 6.93
N ASP A 36 20.02 1.46 6.20
CA ASP A 36 19.56 2.78 5.79
C ASP A 36 19.33 2.79 4.29
N VAL A 37 18.15 3.23 3.87
CA VAL A 37 17.78 3.34 2.44
C VAL A 37 17.17 4.71 2.23
N GLY A 38 17.88 5.59 1.53
CA GLY A 38 17.40 6.94 1.22
C GLY A 38 17.01 7.77 2.45
N GLY A 39 17.69 7.57 3.58
CA GLY A 39 17.41 8.24 4.85
C GLY A 39 16.36 7.56 5.73
N LEU A 40 15.69 6.52 5.23
CA LEU A 40 14.78 5.69 6.04
C LEU A 40 15.53 4.51 6.66
N LYS A 41 15.43 4.35 7.98
CA LYS A 41 15.93 3.15 8.69
C LYS A 41 14.96 2.01 8.46
N VAL A 42 15.38 1.03 7.68
CA VAL A 42 14.57 -0.12 7.27
C VAL A 42 14.99 -1.39 8.01
N LEU A 43 14.11 -2.40 8.01
CA LEU A 43 14.33 -3.71 8.57
C LEU A 43 14.44 -4.75 7.46
N ALA A 44 15.54 -5.47 7.37
CA ALA A 44 15.62 -6.69 6.57
C ALA A 44 15.37 -7.91 7.48
N GLN A 45 14.55 -8.85 7.03
CA GLN A 45 14.14 -10.05 7.76
C GLN A 45 14.41 -11.30 6.91
N TYR A 46 15.24 -12.22 7.42
CA TYR A 46 15.37 -13.54 6.85
C TYR A 46 14.17 -14.39 7.23
N ASN A 47 13.37 -14.77 6.25
CA ASN A 47 12.12 -15.50 6.48
C ASN A 47 11.88 -16.55 5.38
N PRO A 48 12.42 -17.76 5.52
CA PRO A 48 12.31 -18.80 4.50
C PRO A 48 10.89 -19.27 4.23
N CYS A 49 9.96 -19.11 5.18
CA CYS A 49 8.55 -19.44 4.98
C CYS A 49 7.88 -18.57 3.89
N ARG A 50 8.48 -17.44 3.54
CA ARG A 50 7.95 -16.52 2.53
C ARG A 50 8.28 -16.92 1.10
N ARG A 51 9.17 -17.89 0.87
CA ARG A 51 9.50 -18.40 -0.48
C ARG A 51 8.25 -18.72 -1.29
N ILE A 52 7.28 -19.42 -0.69
CA ILE A 52 6.01 -19.80 -1.32
C ILE A 52 5.28 -18.58 -1.92
N SER A 53 5.33 -17.42 -1.25
CA SER A 53 4.63 -16.20 -1.71
C SER A 53 5.47 -15.35 -2.66
N SER A 54 6.81 -15.30 -2.46
CA SER A 54 7.71 -14.48 -3.28
C SER A 54 8.00 -15.09 -4.65
N GLU A 55 7.99 -16.41 -4.73
CA GLU A 55 8.24 -17.18 -5.98
C GLU A 55 6.95 -17.60 -6.69
N ALA A 56 5.77 -17.23 -6.18
CA ALA A 56 4.50 -17.58 -6.83
C ALA A 56 4.51 -17.14 -8.31
N PRO A 57 4.17 -18.05 -9.25
CA PRO A 57 4.02 -17.67 -10.65
C PRO A 57 2.89 -16.64 -10.82
N LEU A 58 3.18 -15.56 -11.53
CA LEU A 58 2.25 -14.44 -11.74
C LEU A 58 1.89 -14.24 -13.22
N ASP A 59 2.31 -15.15 -14.09
CA ASP A 59 1.87 -15.13 -15.48
C ASP A 59 0.38 -15.52 -15.60
N LYS A 60 -0.29 -14.97 -16.60
CA LYS A 60 -1.75 -15.12 -16.78
C LYS A 60 -2.19 -16.59 -16.86
N LYS A 61 -1.37 -17.47 -17.45
CA LYS A 61 -1.68 -18.89 -17.58
C LYS A 61 -1.63 -19.58 -16.22
N SER A 62 -0.54 -19.43 -15.48
CA SER A 62 -0.39 -20.02 -14.13
C SER A 62 -1.50 -19.55 -13.17
N ILE A 63 -1.87 -18.26 -13.23
CA ILE A 63 -2.96 -17.71 -12.42
C ILE A 63 -4.30 -18.36 -12.78
N SER A 64 -4.60 -18.52 -14.09
CA SER A 64 -5.89 -19.07 -14.53
C SER A 64 -6.03 -20.57 -14.27
N GLU A 65 -4.93 -21.31 -14.19
CA GLU A 65 -4.92 -22.76 -14.00
C GLU A 65 -4.86 -23.20 -12.53
N ARG A 66 -4.41 -22.31 -11.61
CA ARG A 66 -4.31 -22.62 -10.19
C ARG A 66 -5.63 -22.40 -9.44
N PRO A 67 -5.97 -23.23 -8.45
CA PRO A 67 -7.02 -22.91 -7.51
C PRO A 67 -6.68 -21.61 -6.72
N CYS A 68 -7.64 -20.69 -6.63
CA CYS A 68 -7.43 -19.48 -5.85
C CYS A 68 -7.41 -19.80 -4.34
N PHE A 69 -6.28 -19.60 -3.69
CA PHE A 69 -6.11 -19.92 -2.27
C PHE A 69 -6.84 -18.96 -1.30
N LEU A 70 -7.43 -17.87 -1.81
CA LEU A 70 -8.29 -16.97 -1.03
C LEU A 70 -9.77 -17.39 -1.05
N CYS A 71 -10.17 -18.21 -2.03
CA CYS A 71 -11.52 -18.75 -2.11
C CYS A 71 -11.76 -19.82 -1.01
N PRO A 72 -12.90 -19.82 -0.33
CA PRO A 72 -13.18 -20.71 0.80
C PRO A 72 -12.98 -22.20 0.49
N GLU A 73 -13.38 -22.62 -0.70
CA GLU A 73 -13.32 -24.01 -1.17
C GLU A 73 -11.89 -24.56 -1.32
N ASN A 74 -10.90 -23.67 -1.42
CA ASN A 74 -9.49 -24.05 -1.61
C ASN A 74 -8.64 -23.81 -0.36
N ARG A 75 -9.23 -23.29 0.72
CA ARG A 75 -8.52 -23.04 1.98
C ARG A 75 -8.40 -24.31 2.83
N PRO A 76 -7.33 -24.43 3.65
CA PRO A 76 -7.24 -25.49 4.65
C PRO A 76 -8.45 -25.46 5.58
N ALA A 77 -8.90 -26.64 6.01
CA ALA A 77 -10.07 -26.77 6.88
C ALA A 77 -9.91 -26.05 8.24
N GLU A 78 -8.66 -25.92 8.70
CA GLU A 78 -8.29 -25.21 9.93
C GLU A 78 -8.38 -23.69 9.81
N GLN A 79 -8.32 -23.14 8.58
CA GLN A 79 -8.36 -21.70 8.37
C GLN A 79 -9.78 -21.15 8.44
N THR A 80 -10.13 -20.62 9.59
CA THR A 80 -11.41 -19.93 9.82
C THR A 80 -11.28 -18.44 9.46
N ASN A 81 -12.38 -17.70 9.52
CA ASN A 81 -12.42 -16.26 9.32
C ASN A 81 -13.39 -15.56 10.26
N ILE A 82 -13.18 -14.29 10.47
CA ILE A 82 -14.20 -13.34 10.90
C ILE A 82 -14.64 -12.49 9.70
N GLU A 83 -15.81 -11.86 9.80
CA GLU A 83 -16.34 -11.04 8.71
C GLU A 83 -16.14 -9.56 8.98
N PHE A 84 -15.90 -8.81 7.91
CA PHE A 84 -15.89 -7.36 7.91
C PHE A 84 -16.82 -6.87 6.79
N GLU A 85 -17.65 -5.88 7.09
CA GLU A 85 -18.53 -5.25 6.10
C GLU A 85 -17.99 -3.87 5.73
N GLY A 86 -17.63 -3.71 4.45
CA GLY A 86 -17.20 -2.45 3.86
C GLY A 86 -18.38 -1.65 3.29
N ARG A 87 -18.08 -0.63 2.51
CA ARG A 87 -19.08 0.24 1.90
C ARG A 87 -19.98 -0.48 0.91
N LYS A 88 -21.23 -0.01 0.81
CA LYS A 88 -22.24 -0.53 -0.13
C LYS A 88 -22.51 -2.04 0.05
N GLY A 89 -22.40 -2.54 1.28
CA GLY A 89 -22.66 -3.95 1.60
C GLY A 89 -21.60 -4.93 1.09
N ARG A 90 -20.42 -4.44 0.69
CA ARG A 90 -19.31 -5.35 0.32
C ARG A 90 -18.82 -6.11 1.54
N LYS A 91 -18.72 -7.41 1.41
CA LYS A 91 -18.26 -8.29 2.50
C LYS A 91 -16.84 -8.77 2.27
N TYR A 92 -16.12 -8.89 3.37
CA TYR A 92 -14.74 -9.37 3.40
C TYR A 92 -14.58 -10.45 4.45
N ARG A 93 -13.72 -11.43 4.16
CA ARG A 93 -13.24 -12.43 5.12
C ARG A 93 -11.90 -11.97 5.66
N VAL A 94 -11.82 -11.82 6.98
CA VAL A 94 -10.55 -11.54 7.67
C VAL A 94 -10.00 -12.86 8.16
N THR A 95 -8.87 -13.28 7.60
CA THR A 95 -8.18 -14.54 7.90
C THR A 95 -6.78 -14.27 8.42
N LEU A 96 -6.22 -15.23 9.16
CA LEU A 96 -4.83 -15.22 9.56
C LEU A 96 -3.95 -15.60 8.35
N ASN A 97 -2.90 -14.80 8.07
CA ASN A 97 -1.90 -15.16 7.06
C ASN A 97 -1.03 -16.30 7.61
N PRO A 98 -1.02 -17.49 6.97
CA PRO A 98 -0.23 -18.63 7.48
C PRO A 98 1.28 -18.48 7.31
N TYR A 99 1.72 -17.55 6.46
CA TYR A 99 3.13 -17.23 6.22
C TYR A 99 3.43 -15.79 6.66
N PRO A 100 3.50 -15.55 7.99
CA PRO A 100 3.50 -14.18 8.50
C PRO A 100 4.83 -13.45 8.22
N ILE A 101 4.70 -12.13 8.07
CA ILE A 101 5.81 -11.16 8.13
C ILE A 101 5.78 -10.43 9.48
N PHE A 102 4.58 -10.31 10.04
CA PHE A 102 4.30 -9.55 11.26
C PHE A 102 3.68 -10.45 12.34
N PRO A 103 3.82 -10.09 13.63
CA PRO A 103 3.27 -10.88 14.76
C PRO A 103 1.77 -11.16 14.69
N SER A 104 1.02 -10.27 14.05
CA SER A 104 -0.41 -10.38 13.77
C SER A 104 -0.64 -9.97 12.33
N HIS A 105 -0.52 -10.92 11.40
CA HIS A 105 -0.61 -10.67 9.96
C HIS A 105 -1.95 -11.19 9.43
N LEU A 106 -2.81 -10.28 9.00
CA LEU A 106 -4.16 -10.57 8.51
C LEU A 106 -4.25 -10.43 7.00
N VAL A 107 -5.14 -11.21 6.39
CA VAL A 107 -5.59 -11.06 5.00
C VAL A 107 -7.08 -10.75 5.01
N ILE A 108 -7.49 -9.72 4.31
CA ILE A 108 -8.87 -9.21 4.23
C ILE A 108 -9.32 -9.38 2.79
N SER A 109 -9.86 -10.57 2.46
CA SER A 109 -10.25 -10.92 1.09
C SER A 109 -11.74 -10.69 0.84
N GLY A 110 -12.09 -10.23 -0.36
CA GLY A 110 -13.48 -10.12 -0.78
C GLY A 110 -14.21 -11.47 -0.73
N PHE A 111 -15.53 -11.42 -0.49
CA PHE A 111 -16.37 -12.64 -0.57
C PHE A 111 -16.43 -13.19 -1.99
N ASP A 112 -16.48 -12.30 -2.97
CA ASP A 112 -16.53 -12.65 -4.37
C ASP A 112 -15.12 -12.75 -4.96
N HIS A 113 -14.91 -13.73 -5.83
CA HIS A 113 -13.68 -13.86 -6.60
C HIS A 113 -13.68 -12.79 -7.71
N THR A 114 -13.12 -11.63 -7.40
CA THR A 114 -12.99 -10.51 -8.33
C THR A 114 -11.53 -10.09 -8.43
N PRO A 115 -11.06 -9.60 -9.58
CA PRO A 115 -9.68 -9.15 -9.73
C PRO A 115 -9.24 -8.14 -8.68
N GLN A 116 -7.96 -8.16 -8.34
CA GLN A 116 -7.33 -7.20 -7.44
C GLN A 116 -7.46 -5.80 -8.04
N SER A 117 -8.12 -4.89 -7.33
CA SER A 117 -8.27 -3.50 -7.72
C SER A 117 -8.60 -2.62 -6.52
N ILE A 118 -7.91 -1.47 -6.41
CA ILE A 118 -8.16 -0.48 -5.36
C ILE A 118 -9.34 0.45 -5.71
N TRP A 119 -9.78 0.48 -6.97
CA TRP A 119 -10.90 1.30 -7.41
C TRP A 119 -12.17 1.00 -6.62
N HIS A 120 -12.75 2.03 -6.01
CA HIS A 120 -13.93 1.95 -5.15
C HIS A 120 -13.76 1.15 -3.85
N ARG A 121 -12.53 0.70 -3.51
CA ARG A 121 -12.24 -0.13 -2.33
C ARG A 121 -11.44 0.58 -1.24
N TYR A 122 -10.79 1.71 -1.58
CA TYR A 122 -9.95 2.43 -0.61
C TYR A 122 -10.72 2.84 0.65
N GLN A 123 -11.99 3.26 0.53
CA GLN A 123 -12.80 3.58 1.71
C GLN A 123 -13.08 2.36 2.61
N ASP A 124 -13.16 1.15 2.05
CA ASP A 124 -13.33 -0.05 2.85
C ASP A 124 -12.10 -0.30 3.72
N LEU A 125 -10.89 -0.05 3.16
CA LEU A 125 -9.65 -0.11 3.92
C LEU A 125 -9.62 0.95 5.03
N LEU A 126 -10.05 2.19 4.74
CA LEU A 126 -10.15 3.25 5.75
C LEU A 126 -11.15 2.91 6.86
N ASP A 127 -12.29 2.31 6.51
CA ASP A 127 -13.27 1.86 7.51
C ASP A 127 -12.70 0.74 8.39
N PHE A 128 -11.99 -0.23 7.79
CA PHE A 128 -11.32 -1.29 8.53
C PHE A 128 -10.34 -0.75 9.57
N VAL A 129 -9.42 0.16 9.17
CA VAL A 129 -8.43 0.72 10.10
C VAL A 129 -9.05 1.71 11.11
N LYS A 130 -10.21 2.28 10.81
CA LYS A 130 -10.97 3.09 11.76
C LYS A 130 -11.61 2.26 12.87
N GLU A 131 -12.11 1.08 12.53
CA GLU A 131 -12.69 0.14 13.48
C GLU A 131 -11.62 -0.61 14.29
N ASN A 132 -10.41 -0.74 13.73
CA ASN A 132 -9.27 -1.49 14.28
C ASN A 132 -8.04 -0.58 14.38
N GLN A 133 -8.07 0.39 15.29
CA GLN A 133 -7.08 1.46 15.37
C GLN A 133 -5.67 1.00 15.83
N GLU A 134 -5.53 -0.21 16.30
CA GLU A 134 -4.23 -0.82 16.59
C GLU A 134 -3.56 -1.41 15.33
N TYR A 135 -4.31 -1.46 14.21
CA TYR A 135 -3.86 -2.03 12.95
C TYR A 135 -3.63 -0.98 11.87
N LEU A 136 -2.62 -1.24 11.05
CA LEU A 136 -2.38 -0.62 9.76
C LEU A 136 -2.86 -1.58 8.69
N GLY A 137 -3.63 -1.08 7.72
CA GLY A 137 -4.02 -1.82 6.54
C GLY A 137 -3.11 -1.52 5.35
N PHE A 138 -2.85 -2.52 4.49
CA PHE A 138 -2.01 -2.33 3.32
C PHE A 138 -2.49 -3.09 2.09
N TYR A 139 -2.08 -2.61 0.93
CA TYR A 139 -2.52 -3.07 -0.38
C TYR A 139 -1.35 -3.26 -1.33
N ASN A 140 -1.34 -4.38 -2.01
CA ASN A 140 -0.49 -4.64 -3.17
C ASN A 140 -1.33 -4.54 -4.44
N GLY A 141 -0.98 -3.64 -5.34
CA GLY A 141 -1.56 -3.63 -6.68
C GLY A 141 -1.24 -4.92 -7.45
N PRO A 142 -2.04 -5.29 -8.48
CA PRO A 142 -1.88 -6.55 -9.21
C PRO A 142 -0.50 -6.73 -9.82
N GLN A 143 0.15 -5.63 -10.21
CA GLN A 143 1.52 -5.61 -10.74
C GLN A 143 2.51 -4.96 -9.75
N SER A 144 2.26 -5.06 -8.44
CA SER A 144 3.06 -4.42 -7.38
C SER A 144 3.18 -5.29 -6.14
N GLY A 145 3.43 -6.58 -6.33
CA GLY A 145 3.68 -7.54 -5.25
C GLY A 145 2.45 -8.31 -4.76
N ALA A 146 1.29 -8.21 -5.43
CA ALA A 146 0.15 -9.08 -5.13
C ALA A 146 0.44 -10.52 -5.54
N SER A 147 0.34 -11.49 -4.61
CA SER A 147 0.47 -12.93 -4.88
C SER A 147 -0.83 -13.56 -5.39
N ALA A 148 -1.97 -12.89 -5.23
CA ALA A 148 -3.27 -13.26 -5.77
C ALA A 148 -3.89 -12.08 -6.50
N PRO A 149 -3.37 -11.71 -7.72
CA PRO A 149 -3.91 -10.59 -8.49
C PRO A 149 -5.29 -10.88 -9.09
N ASP A 150 -5.74 -12.11 -9.00
CA ASP A 150 -7.04 -12.62 -9.43
C ASP A 150 -8.14 -12.48 -8.37
N HIS A 151 -7.79 -12.18 -7.10
CA HIS A 151 -8.76 -12.08 -6.02
C HIS A 151 -8.51 -10.85 -5.14
N MET A 152 -9.49 -9.94 -5.09
CA MET A 152 -9.42 -8.71 -4.32
C MET A 152 -9.15 -8.97 -2.85
N HIS A 153 -8.07 -8.40 -2.33
CA HIS A 153 -7.73 -8.49 -0.92
C HIS A 153 -6.91 -7.29 -0.45
N PHE A 154 -7.05 -6.99 0.83
CA PHE A 154 -6.12 -6.19 1.61
C PHE A 154 -5.37 -7.09 2.59
N GLN A 155 -4.38 -6.52 3.23
CA GLN A 155 -3.69 -7.12 4.36
C GLN A 155 -3.65 -6.14 5.52
N ALA A 156 -3.40 -6.63 6.74
CA ALA A 156 -3.23 -5.76 7.90
C ALA A 156 -2.19 -6.34 8.87
N CYS A 157 -1.54 -5.44 9.59
CA CYS A 157 -0.63 -5.77 10.70
C CYS A 157 -0.75 -4.72 11.80
N PRO A 158 -0.21 -4.96 13.01
CA PRO A 158 -0.15 -3.94 14.05
C PRO A 158 0.59 -2.68 13.57
N GLN A 159 0.10 -1.52 14.01
CA GLN A 159 0.80 -0.24 13.77
C GLN A 159 2.19 -0.22 14.42
N GLY A 160 3.06 0.68 13.92
CA GLY A 160 4.41 0.86 14.44
C GLY A 160 5.45 -0.12 13.92
N LEU A 161 5.04 -1.12 13.12
CA LEU A 161 5.95 -2.14 12.59
C LEU A 161 6.52 -1.81 11.21
N MET A 162 5.94 -0.85 10.50
CA MET A 162 6.43 -0.40 9.20
C MET A 162 7.21 0.91 9.34
N PRO A 163 8.51 0.94 9.02
CA PRO A 163 9.36 2.15 9.13
C PRO A 163 8.78 3.38 8.44
N LEU A 164 8.22 3.22 7.24
CA LEU A 164 7.62 4.33 6.50
C LEU A 164 6.41 4.93 7.24
N GLN A 165 5.57 4.10 7.89
CA GLN A 165 4.48 4.61 8.74
C GLN A 165 5.01 5.50 9.85
N ASN A 166 6.01 5.02 10.61
CA ASN A 166 6.57 5.75 11.74
C ASN A 166 7.17 7.08 11.28
N ARG A 167 7.88 7.06 10.16
CA ARG A 167 8.48 8.28 9.57
C ARG A 167 7.43 9.29 9.12
N VAL A 168 6.37 8.83 8.49
CA VAL A 168 5.24 9.70 8.09
C VAL A 168 4.57 10.31 9.32
N ASP A 169 4.36 9.54 10.39
CA ASP A 169 3.80 10.05 11.64
C ASP A 169 4.69 11.13 12.26
N GLU A 170 6.00 10.89 12.37
CA GLU A 170 6.98 11.88 12.85
C GLU A 170 6.92 13.18 12.05
N LEU A 171 6.88 13.09 10.71
CA LEU A 171 6.88 14.27 9.84
C LEU A 171 5.55 15.05 9.93
N LEU A 172 4.41 14.37 9.94
CA LEU A 172 3.11 15.01 10.05
C LEU A 172 2.89 15.65 11.42
N ASP A 173 3.38 15.03 12.49
CA ASP A 173 3.25 15.53 13.87
C ASP A 173 4.23 16.68 14.15
N ALA A 174 5.39 16.73 13.48
CA ALA A 174 6.32 17.86 13.54
C ALA A 174 5.80 19.11 12.80
N GLY A 175 4.78 18.97 11.98
CA GLY A 175 4.22 20.06 11.15
C GLY A 175 4.69 20.01 9.70
N GLU A 176 4.13 20.92 8.91
CA GLU A 176 4.40 20.93 7.47
C GLU A 176 5.73 21.59 7.14
N GLY A 177 6.40 21.05 6.13
CA GLY A 177 7.67 21.56 5.61
C GLY A 177 8.76 20.47 5.55
N GLY A 178 9.97 20.86 5.21
CA GLY A 178 11.08 19.93 5.07
C GLY A 178 10.87 18.91 3.94
N THR A 179 10.93 17.63 4.29
CA THR A 179 10.77 16.52 3.33
C THR A 179 9.34 16.25 2.90
N LEU A 180 8.33 16.79 3.63
CA LEU A 180 6.91 16.75 3.21
C LEU A 180 6.56 18.02 2.45
N LYS A 181 6.52 17.92 1.12
CA LYS A 181 6.12 19.02 0.23
C LYS A 181 4.62 18.99 -0.02
N PHE A 182 3.91 20.02 0.44
CA PHE A 182 2.47 20.15 0.15
C PHE A 182 2.21 20.26 -1.36
N LEU A 183 1.23 19.49 -1.85
CA LEU A 183 0.84 19.51 -3.27
C LEU A 183 -0.55 20.08 -3.49
N THR A 184 -1.55 19.55 -2.79
CA THR A 184 -2.95 19.93 -3.00
C THR A 184 -3.81 19.43 -1.83
N ASN A 185 -5.08 19.89 -1.81
CA ASN A 185 -6.07 19.42 -0.84
C ASN A 185 -7.45 19.22 -1.49
N VAL A 186 -8.30 18.47 -0.81
CA VAL A 186 -9.74 18.39 -1.07
C VAL A 186 -10.45 18.53 0.26
N LYS A 187 -11.08 19.68 0.49
CA LYS A 187 -11.60 20.07 1.81
C LYS A 187 -10.48 20.00 2.85
N GLU A 188 -10.70 19.23 3.94
CA GLU A 188 -9.76 19.01 5.03
C GLU A 188 -8.70 17.93 4.73
N ALA A 189 -8.86 17.16 3.66
CA ALA A 189 -7.83 16.18 3.26
C ALA A 189 -6.71 16.88 2.50
N ARG A 190 -5.46 16.56 2.85
CA ARG A 190 -4.25 17.17 2.31
C ARG A 190 -3.32 16.08 1.73
N LEU A 191 -2.65 16.41 0.64
CA LEU A 191 -1.71 15.55 -0.06
C LEU A 191 -0.34 16.21 -0.10
N PHE A 192 0.66 15.39 0.18
CA PHE A 192 2.08 15.79 0.19
C PHE A 192 2.88 14.82 -0.66
N GLN A 193 3.96 15.31 -1.28
CA GLN A 193 5.06 14.49 -1.75
C GLN A 193 6.03 14.26 -0.59
N LEU A 194 6.49 13.02 -0.42
CA LEU A 194 7.60 12.69 0.48
C LEU A 194 8.91 12.74 -0.33
N ASP A 195 9.77 13.72 -0.04
CA ASP A 195 11.03 13.95 -0.75
C ASP A 195 12.21 13.29 -0.02
N GLU A 196 12.04 12.01 0.31
CA GLU A 196 13.07 11.13 0.87
C GLU A 196 12.72 9.67 0.59
N TYR A 197 13.65 8.73 0.82
CA TYR A 197 13.51 7.28 0.70
C TYR A 197 13.35 6.81 -0.76
N ALA A 198 12.17 6.95 -1.35
CA ALA A 198 11.86 6.49 -2.69
C ALA A 198 11.08 7.56 -3.45
N ARG A 199 11.26 7.62 -4.77
CA ARG A 199 10.44 8.49 -5.62
C ARG A 199 9.01 7.97 -5.75
N GLY A 200 8.07 8.87 -6.01
CA GLY A 200 6.66 8.53 -6.18
C GLY A 200 5.96 8.13 -4.89
N VAL A 201 6.44 8.59 -3.73
CA VAL A 201 5.78 8.41 -2.44
C VAL A 201 4.96 9.65 -2.12
N PHE A 202 3.65 9.45 -1.98
CA PHE A 202 2.71 10.51 -1.65
C PHE A 202 2.02 10.21 -0.32
N VAL A 203 2.00 11.21 0.56
CA VAL A 203 1.40 11.11 1.89
C VAL A 203 0.08 11.86 1.90
N LEU A 204 -0.95 11.18 2.36
CA LEU A 204 -2.30 11.72 2.49
C LEU A 204 -2.71 11.72 3.95
N ARG A 205 -3.28 12.84 4.43
CA ARG A 205 -3.97 12.93 5.72
C ARG A 205 -5.33 13.56 5.54
N GLY A 206 -6.31 13.15 6.35
CA GLY A 206 -7.67 13.72 6.32
C GLY A 206 -8.50 13.30 7.52
N THR A 207 -9.46 14.13 7.91
CA THR A 207 -10.30 13.86 9.08
C THR A 207 -11.53 13.01 8.74
N THR A 208 -11.89 12.90 7.46
CA THR A 208 -13.01 12.04 7.00
C THR A 208 -12.57 11.07 5.91
N ALA A 209 -13.10 9.85 5.95
CA ALA A 209 -12.85 8.85 4.90
C ALA A 209 -13.31 9.32 3.51
N LYS A 210 -14.35 10.17 3.45
CA LYS A 210 -14.89 10.70 2.19
C LYS A 210 -13.95 11.67 1.50
N SER A 211 -13.38 12.62 2.21
CA SER A 211 -12.43 13.59 1.65
C SER A 211 -11.09 12.93 1.34
N ALA A 212 -10.61 12.05 2.22
CA ALA A 212 -9.42 11.25 2.00
C ALA A 212 -9.55 10.40 0.71
N ALA A 213 -10.68 9.72 0.53
CA ALA A 213 -10.92 8.92 -0.68
C ALA A 213 -11.03 9.78 -1.95
N LYS A 214 -11.68 10.93 -1.87
CA LYS A 214 -11.76 11.84 -3.02
C LYS A 214 -10.38 12.31 -3.46
N LEU A 215 -9.51 12.61 -2.51
CA LEU A 215 -8.14 13.05 -2.79
C LEU A 215 -7.28 11.89 -3.30
N PHE A 216 -7.43 10.69 -2.72
CA PHE A 216 -6.76 9.48 -3.17
C PHE A 216 -7.10 9.12 -4.62
N TYR A 217 -8.39 9.09 -4.99
CA TYR A 217 -8.77 8.77 -6.36
C TYR A 217 -8.32 9.84 -7.35
N ARG A 218 -8.30 11.12 -6.95
CA ARG A 218 -7.70 12.18 -7.77
C ARG A 218 -6.20 11.95 -8.00
N LEU A 219 -5.46 11.51 -6.98
CA LEU A 219 -4.05 11.14 -7.12
C LEU A 219 -3.90 9.95 -8.07
N LEU A 220 -4.77 8.93 -7.92
CA LEU A 220 -4.74 7.73 -8.74
C LEU A 220 -5.01 8.04 -10.22
N ASP A 221 -5.98 8.93 -10.52
CA ASP A 221 -6.29 9.42 -11.88
C ASP A 221 -5.12 10.15 -12.55
N CYS A 222 -4.18 10.70 -11.75
CA CYS A 222 -3.00 11.38 -12.27
C CYS A 222 -1.83 10.44 -12.59
N ALA A 223 -1.85 9.21 -12.10
CA ALA A 223 -0.78 8.25 -12.32
C ALA A 223 -0.94 7.48 -13.63
N PRO A 224 0.16 7.11 -14.30
CA PRO A 224 0.09 6.31 -15.52
C PRO A 224 -0.41 4.90 -15.22
N VAL A 225 -1.30 4.39 -16.06
CA VAL A 225 -1.83 3.03 -15.99
C VAL A 225 -1.16 2.20 -17.09
N PRO A 226 -0.56 1.03 -16.77
CA PRO A 226 -0.02 0.13 -17.78
C PRO A 226 -1.11 -0.38 -18.73
N GLU A 227 -0.75 -0.66 -19.99
CA GLU A 227 -1.70 -1.14 -21.02
C GLU A 227 -2.44 -2.43 -20.65
N ASP A 228 -1.79 -3.28 -19.84
CA ASP A 228 -2.31 -4.57 -19.39
C ASP A 228 -2.87 -4.55 -17.95
N SER A 229 -3.19 -3.38 -17.42
CA SER A 229 -3.72 -3.18 -16.06
C SER A 229 -4.90 -2.20 -16.06
N ASP A 230 -5.81 -2.37 -15.11
CA ASP A 230 -6.92 -1.44 -14.87
C ASP A 230 -6.57 -0.36 -13.83
N GLU A 231 -5.38 -0.41 -13.23
CA GLU A 231 -4.92 0.57 -12.26
C GLU A 231 -3.41 0.83 -12.38
N PRO A 232 -2.93 1.98 -11.88
CA PRO A 232 -1.49 2.25 -11.77
C PRO A 232 -0.77 1.20 -10.92
N ARG A 233 0.52 0.98 -11.17
CA ARG A 233 1.35 0.19 -10.26
C ARG A 233 1.53 0.93 -8.96
N LEU A 234 1.01 0.39 -7.86
CA LEU A 234 1.13 1.02 -6.55
C LEU A 234 1.16 0.01 -5.39
N ASN A 235 1.75 0.47 -4.29
CA ASN A 235 1.54 -0.06 -2.96
C ASN A 235 0.92 1.04 -2.09
N LEU A 236 0.13 0.64 -1.10
CA LEU A 236 -0.57 1.58 -0.23
C LEU A 236 -0.55 1.05 1.19
N ILE A 237 -0.20 1.91 2.14
CA ILE A 237 -0.45 1.70 3.56
C ILE A 237 -1.44 2.76 4.05
N ALA A 238 -2.37 2.37 4.95
CA ALA A 238 -3.37 3.26 5.53
C ALA A 238 -3.59 2.92 7.01
N TRP A 239 -3.75 3.95 7.84
CA TRP A 239 -3.96 3.80 9.29
C TRP A 239 -4.72 4.98 9.87
N CYS A 240 -5.17 4.86 11.13
CA CYS A 240 -5.70 5.97 11.91
C CYS A 240 -4.70 6.41 12.96
N HIS A 241 -4.44 7.71 13.04
CA HIS A 241 -3.57 8.30 14.06
C HIS A 241 -4.19 9.61 14.57
N GLY A 242 -4.35 9.75 15.88
CA GLY A 242 -4.91 10.96 16.48
C GLY A 242 -6.32 11.35 15.98
N GLY A 243 -7.10 10.38 15.50
CA GLY A 243 -8.43 10.60 14.92
C GLY A 243 -8.44 10.94 13.43
N GLU A 244 -7.28 11.11 12.81
CA GLU A 244 -7.09 11.34 11.37
C GLU A 244 -6.83 10.02 10.63
N TYR A 245 -7.27 9.96 9.38
CA TYR A 245 -6.83 8.95 8.41
C TYR A 245 -5.51 9.41 7.80
N ARG A 246 -4.50 8.54 7.85
CA ARG A 246 -3.20 8.72 7.21
C ARG A 246 -2.96 7.60 6.21
N SER A 247 -2.31 7.92 5.11
CA SER A 247 -1.91 6.92 4.11
C SER A 247 -0.61 7.33 3.44
N ALA A 248 0.21 6.33 3.08
CA ALA A 248 1.29 6.52 2.12
C ALA A 248 1.02 5.68 0.88
N VAL A 249 1.01 6.34 -0.28
CA VAL A 249 0.84 5.74 -1.60
C VAL A 249 2.20 5.72 -2.27
N ILE A 250 2.64 4.56 -2.70
CA ILE A 250 3.96 4.34 -3.29
C ILE A 250 3.75 3.87 -4.72
N PHE A 251 3.96 4.75 -5.70
CA PHE A 251 3.89 4.35 -7.10
C PHE A 251 5.12 3.57 -7.53
N ARG A 252 4.92 2.65 -8.47
CA ARG A 252 5.91 1.70 -8.93
C ARG A 252 6.12 1.81 -10.44
N GLU A 253 7.38 1.66 -10.85
CA GLU A 253 7.76 1.52 -12.26
C GLU A 253 7.71 0.05 -12.68
N LYS A 254 8.20 -0.84 -11.82
CA LYS A 254 8.33 -2.27 -12.08
C LYS A 254 7.75 -3.13 -10.97
N HIS A 255 7.30 -4.33 -11.33
CA HIS A 255 6.88 -5.34 -10.37
C HIS A 255 8.09 -5.92 -9.59
N ARG A 256 9.16 -6.27 -10.30
CA ARG A 256 10.38 -6.90 -9.77
C ARG A 256 11.63 -6.20 -10.30
N PRO A 257 12.72 -6.14 -9.51
CA PRO A 257 14.00 -5.62 -9.98
C PRO A 257 14.67 -6.62 -10.94
N HIS A 258 15.65 -6.16 -11.71
CA HIS A 258 16.37 -7.01 -12.65
C HIS A 258 17.11 -8.16 -11.97
N ASN A 259 17.64 -7.95 -10.76
CA ASN A 259 18.35 -8.95 -9.97
C ASN A 259 17.50 -10.19 -9.68
N TYR A 260 16.18 -10.05 -9.62
CA TYR A 260 15.27 -11.19 -9.45
C TYR A 260 15.38 -12.20 -10.60
N PHE A 261 15.69 -11.73 -11.80
CA PHE A 261 15.79 -12.55 -13.01
C PHE A 261 17.22 -12.94 -13.37
N SER A 262 18.22 -12.42 -12.66
CA SER A 262 19.62 -12.78 -12.85
C SER A 262 19.86 -14.25 -12.53
N THR A 263 20.83 -14.86 -13.22
CA THR A 263 21.26 -16.25 -13.01
C THR A 263 22.69 -16.36 -12.50
N ASP A 264 23.31 -15.22 -12.20
CA ASP A 264 24.68 -15.08 -11.72
C ASP A 264 24.73 -14.62 -10.25
N SER A 265 25.90 -14.13 -9.81
CA SER A 265 26.13 -13.64 -8.44
C SER A 265 25.22 -12.47 -8.03
N ASP A 266 24.64 -11.76 -9.01
CA ASP A 266 23.76 -10.62 -8.78
C ASP A 266 22.31 -11.05 -8.50
N HIS A 267 22.01 -12.34 -8.61
CA HIS A 267 20.70 -12.86 -8.27
C HIS A 267 20.29 -12.48 -6.84
N LEU A 268 19.04 -12.02 -6.72
CA LEU A 268 18.42 -11.70 -5.45
C LEU A 268 16.95 -12.15 -5.48
N ALA A 269 16.62 -13.20 -4.71
CA ALA A 269 15.27 -13.75 -4.62
C ALA A 269 14.33 -12.79 -3.86
N MET A 270 14.25 -11.54 -4.31
CA MET A 270 13.43 -10.49 -3.70
C MET A 270 12.41 -9.96 -4.70
N SER A 271 11.13 -10.12 -4.37
CA SER A 271 10.00 -9.58 -5.13
C SER A 271 9.25 -8.56 -4.28
N PRO A 272 9.68 -7.27 -4.26
CA PRO A 272 9.17 -6.30 -3.30
C PRO A 272 7.65 -6.11 -3.41
N GLY A 273 6.96 -6.28 -2.28
CA GLY A 273 5.57 -5.92 -2.07
C GLY A 273 5.43 -4.69 -1.17
N CYS A 274 4.23 -4.45 -0.67
CA CYS A 274 3.92 -3.27 0.15
C CYS A 274 4.72 -3.24 1.46
N ALA A 275 4.92 -4.38 2.12
CA ALA A 275 5.73 -4.44 3.34
C ALA A 275 7.18 -4.02 3.08
N ASP A 276 7.76 -4.51 1.97
CA ASP A 276 9.11 -4.15 1.55
C ASP A 276 9.21 -2.66 1.23
N MET A 277 8.28 -2.16 0.41
CA MET A 277 8.23 -0.74 0.05
C MET A 277 7.86 0.18 1.22
N ALA A 278 7.35 -0.37 2.31
CA ALA A 278 7.13 0.36 3.57
C ALA A 278 8.28 0.16 4.58
N GLY A 279 9.39 -0.46 4.16
CA GLY A 279 10.63 -0.57 4.92
C GLY A 279 10.83 -1.88 5.69
N VAL A 280 10.03 -2.93 5.44
CA VAL A 280 10.23 -4.28 6.00
C VAL A 280 10.53 -5.25 4.86
N TYR A 281 11.81 -5.40 4.54
CA TYR A 281 12.29 -6.24 3.44
C TYR A 281 12.38 -7.70 3.85
N VAL A 282 11.64 -8.56 3.14
CA VAL A 282 11.58 -9.99 3.45
C VAL A 282 12.40 -10.78 2.44
N VAL A 283 13.41 -11.48 2.95
CA VAL A 283 14.37 -12.25 2.15
C VAL A 283 14.21 -13.73 2.48
N PRO A 284 13.79 -14.57 1.52
CA PRO A 284 13.56 -15.99 1.79
C PRO A 284 14.84 -16.82 1.79
N GLU A 285 15.92 -16.35 1.13
CA GLU A 285 17.18 -17.05 1.00
C GLU A 285 18.23 -16.51 1.95
N LYS A 286 18.95 -17.40 2.65
CA LYS A 286 19.97 -17.00 3.63
C LYS A 286 21.14 -16.29 2.98
N GLU A 287 21.60 -16.79 1.82
CA GLU A 287 22.72 -16.17 1.09
C GLU A 287 22.38 -14.75 0.64
N ASP A 288 21.15 -14.53 0.19
CA ASP A 288 20.65 -13.20 -0.20
C ASP A 288 20.53 -12.27 1.01
N PHE A 289 20.04 -12.79 2.14
CA PHE A 289 20.00 -12.02 3.37
C PHE A 289 21.40 -11.60 3.83
N ASP A 290 22.39 -12.51 3.78
CA ASP A 290 23.74 -12.24 4.25
C ASP A 290 24.45 -11.16 3.41
N LYS A 291 24.29 -11.21 2.08
CA LYS A 291 24.90 -10.23 1.17
C LYS A 291 24.17 -8.88 1.14
N LEU A 292 22.91 -8.83 1.62
CA LEU A 292 22.08 -7.62 1.55
C LEU A 292 22.69 -6.48 2.41
N ASP A 293 22.89 -5.33 1.80
CA ASP A 293 23.36 -4.10 2.42
C ASP A 293 22.49 -2.89 2.01
N SER A 294 22.76 -1.72 2.56
CA SER A 294 22.07 -0.47 2.23
C SER A 294 22.16 -0.10 0.76
N ARG A 295 23.30 -0.37 0.12
CA ARG A 295 23.53 -0.06 -1.31
C ARG A 295 22.67 -0.94 -2.20
N ILE A 296 22.64 -2.26 -1.95
CA ILE A 296 21.83 -3.22 -2.71
C ILE A 296 20.34 -2.87 -2.57
N LEU A 297 19.87 -2.60 -1.35
CA LEU A 297 18.47 -2.20 -1.14
C LEU A 297 18.14 -0.87 -1.80
N SER A 298 19.02 0.13 -1.76
CA SER A 298 18.79 1.39 -2.46
C SER A 298 18.65 1.19 -3.96
N GLN A 299 19.49 0.35 -4.56
CA GLN A 299 19.37 0.00 -5.99
C GLN A 299 18.03 -0.68 -6.31
N VAL A 300 17.60 -1.63 -5.47
CA VAL A 300 16.29 -2.30 -5.65
C VAL A 300 15.15 -1.28 -5.56
N VAL A 301 15.16 -0.41 -4.55
CA VAL A 301 14.12 0.61 -4.37
C VAL A 301 14.10 1.61 -5.53
N GLU A 302 15.26 2.12 -5.94
CA GLU A 302 15.38 3.05 -7.08
C GLU A 302 14.87 2.44 -8.38
N GLU A 303 15.08 1.14 -8.59
CA GLU A 303 14.64 0.46 -9.80
C GLU A 303 13.12 0.19 -9.82
N VAL A 304 12.54 -0.19 -8.67
CA VAL A 304 11.13 -0.59 -8.61
C VAL A 304 10.17 0.55 -8.28
N ALA A 305 10.62 1.60 -7.60
CA ALA A 305 9.84 2.80 -7.34
C ALA A 305 9.60 3.60 -8.63
N ALA A 306 8.69 4.56 -8.58
CA ALA A 306 8.40 5.42 -9.72
C ALA A 306 9.66 6.14 -10.23
N SER A 307 9.80 6.26 -11.55
CA SER A 307 10.85 7.08 -12.16
C SER A 307 10.64 8.55 -11.85
N GLU A 308 11.71 9.35 -12.01
CA GLU A 308 11.61 10.81 -11.89
C GLU A 308 10.60 11.41 -12.88
N ALA A 309 10.52 10.83 -14.09
CA ALA A 309 9.57 11.25 -15.11
C ALA A 309 8.12 10.95 -14.68
N THR A 310 7.85 9.76 -14.17
CA THR A 310 6.55 9.35 -13.65
C THR A 310 6.11 10.24 -12.49
N GLU A 311 7.00 10.49 -11.53
CA GLU A 311 6.71 11.35 -10.39
C GLU A 311 6.37 12.78 -10.82
N LYS A 312 7.19 13.37 -11.69
CA LYS A 312 6.96 14.72 -12.26
C LYS A 312 5.64 14.78 -13.04
N GLU A 313 5.30 13.77 -13.79
CA GLU A 313 4.04 13.70 -14.52
C GLU A 313 2.83 13.68 -13.57
N ILE A 314 2.87 12.86 -12.52
CA ILE A 314 1.81 12.81 -11.50
C ILE A 314 1.63 14.19 -10.86
N ILE A 315 2.72 14.83 -10.42
CA ILE A 315 2.67 16.15 -9.79
C ILE A 315 2.12 17.19 -10.77
N TRP A 316 2.56 17.17 -12.01
CA TRP A 316 2.11 18.10 -13.04
C TRP A 316 0.60 17.95 -13.32
N ARG A 317 0.08 16.70 -13.44
CA ARG A 317 -1.35 16.45 -13.63
C ARG A 317 -2.16 16.91 -12.41
N LEU A 318 -1.69 16.61 -11.19
CA LEU A 318 -2.32 17.04 -9.95
C LEU A 318 -2.46 18.56 -9.84
N THR A 319 -1.43 19.31 -10.21
CA THR A 319 -1.41 20.77 -10.09
C THR A 319 -2.19 21.47 -11.20
N ARG A 320 -2.32 20.87 -12.37
CA ARG A 320 -3.13 21.39 -13.48
C ARG A 320 -4.62 21.10 -13.34
N THR A 321 -5.01 20.03 -12.66
CA THR A 321 -6.43 19.66 -12.46
C THR A 321 -7.14 20.61 -11.47
N GLN A 322 -6.51 21.69 -11.01
CA GLN A 322 -7.15 22.77 -10.22
C GLN A 322 -7.83 23.84 -11.09
N ARG A 323 -7.91 23.65 -12.39
CA ARG A 323 -8.76 24.47 -13.24
C ARG A 323 -10.22 24.10 -13.02
N ARG A 324 -10.98 24.98 -12.37
CA ARG A 324 -12.40 24.81 -12.12
C ARG A 324 -13.17 25.72 -13.06
N LEU A 325 -13.95 25.15 -13.96
CA LEU A 325 -14.98 25.90 -14.69
C LEU A 325 -16.10 26.27 -13.73
N GLU A 326 -16.28 27.55 -13.50
CA GLU A 326 -17.43 28.08 -12.77
C GLU A 326 -18.29 28.91 -13.73
N VAL A 327 -19.62 28.79 -13.57
CA VAL A 327 -20.59 29.64 -14.26
C VAL A 327 -21.03 30.71 -13.27
N GLY A 328 -20.76 31.96 -13.58
CA GLY A 328 -21.19 33.11 -12.80
C GLY A 328 -22.11 34.02 -13.60
N ILE A 329 -22.87 34.86 -12.92
CA ILE A 329 -23.69 35.88 -13.55
C ILE A 329 -22.97 37.21 -13.46
N MET A 330 -22.58 37.79 -14.59
CA MET A 330 -22.03 39.13 -14.66
C MET A 330 -22.89 40.00 -15.57
N SER A 331 -23.38 41.08 -15.04
CA SER A 331 -24.28 42.01 -15.77
C SER A 331 -25.56 41.36 -16.33
N GLY A 332 -26.05 40.30 -15.66
CA GLY A 332 -27.29 39.61 -16.08
C GLY A 332 -27.12 38.54 -17.16
N GLN A 333 -25.87 38.27 -17.55
CA GLN A 333 -25.52 37.15 -18.47
C GLN A 333 -24.72 36.08 -17.75
N GLU A 334 -24.96 34.80 -18.10
CA GLU A 334 -24.12 33.68 -17.67
C GLU A 334 -22.78 33.76 -18.41
N ILE A 335 -21.69 33.74 -17.62
CA ILE A 335 -20.34 33.78 -18.14
C ILE A 335 -19.61 32.56 -17.56
N GLU A 336 -18.99 31.75 -18.42
CA GLU A 336 -18.04 30.74 -18.00
C GLU A 336 -16.69 31.39 -17.78
N PHE A 337 -16.09 31.08 -16.63
CA PHE A 337 -14.73 31.52 -16.30
C PHE A 337 -13.95 30.38 -15.63
N GLU A 338 -12.66 30.36 -15.89
CA GLU A 338 -11.76 29.38 -15.31
C GLU A 338 -11.09 29.95 -14.07
N ILE A 339 -11.28 29.31 -12.91
CA ILE A 339 -10.48 29.60 -11.71
C ILE A 339 -9.25 28.69 -11.76
N ILE A 340 -8.09 29.31 -11.94
CA ILE A 340 -6.80 28.63 -11.90
C ILE A 340 -6.22 28.90 -10.51
N SER A 341 -6.15 27.86 -9.68
CA SER A 341 -5.45 27.93 -8.39
C SER A 341 -4.03 27.42 -8.57
N ASP A 342 -3.02 28.22 -8.20
CA ASP A 342 -1.66 27.73 -8.12
C ASP A 342 -1.44 26.87 -6.85
N GLY A 343 -0.36 26.08 -6.84
CA GLY A 343 -0.03 25.21 -5.71
C GLY A 343 0.24 25.94 -4.38
N ALA A 344 0.27 27.28 -4.38
CA ALA A 344 0.41 28.15 -3.21
C ALA A 344 -0.94 28.74 -2.75
N GLY A 345 -2.07 28.32 -3.36
CA GLY A 345 -3.41 28.79 -3.03
C GLY A 345 -3.78 30.16 -3.59
N LYS A 346 -2.94 30.77 -4.45
CA LYS A 346 -3.32 31.95 -5.20
C LYS A 346 -4.26 31.57 -6.33
N GLN A 347 -5.38 32.26 -6.40
CA GLN A 347 -6.38 32.09 -7.44
C GLN A 347 -6.24 33.17 -8.51
N LYS A 348 -6.23 32.77 -9.76
CA LYS A 348 -6.33 33.63 -10.94
C LYS A 348 -7.60 33.27 -11.68
N VAL A 349 -8.40 34.26 -12.02
CA VAL A 349 -9.62 34.06 -12.83
C VAL A 349 -9.27 34.44 -14.26
N GLU A 350 -9.46 33.50 -15.20
CA GLU A 350 -9.37 33.76 -16.63
C GLU A 350 -10.76 33.67 -17.24
N TYR A 351 -11.17 34.75 -17.91
CA TYR A 351 -12.45 34.80 -18.63
C TYR A 351 -12.20 34.30 -20.06
N SER A 352 -13.01 33.34 -20.50
CA SER A 352 -12.97 32.82 -21.88
C SER A 352 -13.70 33.76 -22.83
#